data_8dfc001f32e6d4891c23418f6b84df18
#
_entry.id   8dfc001f32e6d4891c23418f6b84df18
#
_cell.length_a   1.000
_cell.length_b   1.000
_cell.length_c   1.000
_cell.angle_alpha   90.00
_cell.angle_beta   90.00
_cell.angle_gamma   90.00
#
_symmetry.space_group_name_H-M   'P 1'
#
loop_
_entity.id
_entity.type
_entity.pdbx_description
1 polymer ?
#
loop_
_entity_poly.entity_id
_entity_poly.type
_entity_poly.pdbx_seq_one_letter_code
_entity_poly.pdbx_strand_id
1 'polypeptide(L)'
;MDGPLIRPLASADADACDRIIASLPYHFGHEQGRRDCADAVRRDTGLVAVEDDEVVGFLTYVPRFDEAAEITWMAVRNDRRRRGIGHALIEELSERLRAEGTRILVALTVSPSDPGPEPDDGYQSTRAFYRSTGFVLARDLRNEWESDTAVVMVRPLTA
;
A
#
# COMPACT_ATOMS: atom_id res chain seq x y z
N MET A 1 2.48 -15.36 -19.99
CA MET A 1 2.02 -13.96 -19.97
C MET A 1 2.91 -13.19 -19.04
N ASP A 2 3.40 -12.09 -19.51
CA ASP A 2 4.28 -11.26 -18.72
C ASP A 2 3.43 -10.51 -17.69
N GLY A 3 3.94 -10.43 -16.45
CA GLY A 3 3.31 -9.66 -15.40
C GLY A 3 3.42 -8.16 -15.66
N PRO A 4 2.86 -7.33 -14.77
CA PRO A 4 2.99 -5.88 -14.92
C PRO A 4 4.45 -5.45 -14.82
N LEU A 5 4.79 -4.41 -15.57
CA LEU A 5 6.10 -3.78 -15.44
C LEU A 5 6.10 -2.93 -14.15
N ILE A 6 7.04 -3.19 -13.26
CA ILE A 6 7.20 -2.39 -12.04
C ILE A 6 8.41 -1.47 -12.23
N ARG A 7 8.21 -0.18 -12.05
CA ARG A 7 9.28 0.81 -12.17
C ARG A 7 9.14 1.91 -11.11
N PRO A 8 10.18 2.71 -10.89
CA PRO A 8 10.08 3.83 -9.95
C PRO A 8 8.96 4.81 -10.32
N LEU A 9 8.29 5.31 -9.30
CA LEU A 9 7.30 6.37 -9.42
C LEU A 9 8.00 7.66 -9.85
N ALA A 10 7.48 8.29 -10.90
CA ALA A 10 7.99 9.57 -11.40
C ALA A 10 6.91 10.65 -11.24
N SER A 11 7.33 11.92 -11.25
CA SER A 11 6.39 13.05 -11.12
C SER A 11 5.30 13.03 -12.19
N ALA A 12 5.61 12.54 -13.39
CA ALA A 12 4.65 12.43 -14.48
C ALA A 12 3.53 11.41 -14.19
N ASP A 13 3.72 10.52 -13.21
CA ASP A 13 2.73 9.50 -12.86
C ASP A 13 1.66 10.00 -11.88
N ALA A 14 1.83 11.19 -11.30
CA ALA A 14 0.98 11.68 -10.22
C ALA A 14 -0.51 11.74 -10.61
N ASP A 15 -0.81 12.23 -11.82
CA ASP A 15 -2.20 12.31 -12.27
C ASP A 15 -2.83 10.94 -12.45
N ALA A 16 -2.06 9.96 -12.91
CA ALA A 16 -2.54 8.58 -13.04
C ALA A 16 -2.85 7.99 -11.66
N CYS A 17 -2.00 8.25 -10.66
CA CYS A 17 -2.24 7.82 -9.28
C CYS A 17 -3.49 8.45 -8.71
N ASP A 18 -3.72 9.74 -8.95
CA ASP A 18 -4.93 10.44 -8.51
C ASP A 18 -6.18 9.78 -9.12
N ARG A 19 -6.13 9.39 -10.38
CA ARG A 19 -7.25 8.69 -11.05
C ARG A 19 -7.49 7.30 -10.45
N ILE A 20 -6.43 6.59 -10.07
CA ILE A 20 -6.58 5.29 -9.40
C ILE A 20 -7.32 5.46 -8.08
N ILE A 21 -6.93 6.43 -7.26
CA ILE A 21 -7.57 6.72 -5.97
C ILE A 21 -9.04 7.09 -6.19
N ALA A 22 -9.33 7.90 -7.19
CA ALA A 22 -10.70 8.30 -7.52
C ALA A 22 -11.57 7.11 -7.94
N SER A 23 -10.98 6.03 -8.46
CA SER A 23 -11.69 4.82 -8.83
C SER A 23 -12.04 3.92 -7.63
N LEU A 24 -11.57 4.27 -6.42
CA LEU A 24 -11.71 3.47 -5.21
C LEU A 24 -12.40 4.27 -4.08
N PRO A 25 -13.61 4.80 -4.30
CA PRO A 25 -14.26 5.68 -3.31
C PRO A 25 -14.51 4.99 -1.97
N TYR A 26 -14.63 3.67 -1.95
CA TYR A 26 -14.88 2.91 -0.72
C TYR A 26 -13.68 2.98 0.24
N HIS A 27 -12.46 2.89 -0.30
CA HIS A 27 -11.24 2.92 0.51
C HIS A 27 -10.71 4.35 0.72
N PHE A 28 -11.07 5.28 -0.14
CA PHE A 28 -10.62 6.67 -0.11
C PHE A 28 -11.80 7.62 -0.11
N GLY A 29 -12.83 7.30 0.72
CA GLY A 29 -14.04 8.09 0.81
C GLY A 29 -13.86 9.45 1.48
N HIS A 30 -12.78 9.62 2.27
CA HIS A 30 -12.49 10.88 2.96
C HIS A 30 -11.63 11.77 2.08
N GLU A 31 -12.06 13.02 1.89
CA GLU A 31 -11.36 14.00 1.08
C GLU A 31 -9.93 14.24 1.60
N GLN A 32 -9.77 14.31 2.93
CA GLN A 32 -8.45 14.52 3.53
C GLN A 32 -7.51 13.36 3.22
N GLY A 33 -8.01 12.12 3.30
CA GLY A 33 -7.20 10.94 2.94
C GLY A 33 -6.75 10.98 1.49
N ARG A 34 -7.63 11.41 0.58
CA ARG A 34 -7.25 11.54 -0.83
C ARG A 34 -6.18 12.60 -1.05
N ARG A 35 -6.28 13.73 -0.34
CA ARG A 35 -5.28 14.80 -0.40
C ARG A 35 -3.93 14.33 0.14
N ASP A 36 -3.94 13.66 1.28
CA ASP A 36 -2.72 13.15 1.90
C ASP A 36 -2.01 12.14 0.99
N CYS A 37 -2.77 11.28 0.35
CA CYS A 37 -2.23 10.32 -0.61
C CYS A 37 -1.65 11.03 -1.84
N ALA A 38 -2.36 12.03 -2.38
CA ALA A 38 -1.89 12.81 -3.52
C ALA A 38 -0.58 13.54 -3.19
N ASP A 39 -0.48 14.08 -1.98
CA ASP A 39 0.74 14.74 -1.51
C ASP A 39 1.90 13.75 -1.36
N ALA A 40 1.61 12.56 -0.81
CA ALA A 40 2.61 11.51 -0.65
C ALA A 40 3.16 11.04 -2.00
N VAL A 41 2.30 10.86 -2.99
CA VAL A 41 2.70 10.47 -4.35
C VAL A 41 3.67 11.48 -4.96
N ARG A 42 3.52 12.75 -4.62
CA ARG A 42 4.36 13.83 -5.15
C ARG A 42 5.64 14.07 -4.35
N ARG A 43 5.70 13.55 -3.13
CA ARG A 43 6.82 13.79 -2.19
C ARG A 43 7.65 12.55 -1.94
N ASP A 44 7.00 11.41 -1.73
CA ASP A 44 7.66 10.20 -1.26
C ASP A 44 8.21 9.35 -2.42
N THR A 45 9.16 8.49 -2.11
CA THR A 45 9.64 7.48 -3.04
C THR A 45 8.55 6.42 -3.24
N GLY A 46 8.44 5.89 -4.44
CA GLY A 46 7.44 4.88 -4.73
C GLY A 46 7.74 4.03 -5.95
N LEU A 47 6.83 3.11 -6.21
CA LEU A 47 6.84 2.25 -7.40
C LEU A 47 5.48 2.32 -8.07
N VAL A 48 5.47 2.18 -9.38
CA VAL A 48 4.24 2.05 -10.16
C VAL A 48 4.24 0.73 -10.92
N ALA A 49 3.04 0.18 -11.10
CA ALA A 49 2.80 -0.98 -11.96
C ALA A 49 2.17 -0.50 -13.26
N VAL A 50 2.74 -0.94 -14.37
CA VAL A 50 2.31 -0.52 -15.71
C VAL A 50 1.84 -1.73 -16.51
N GLU A 51 0.66 -1.65 -17.09
CA GLU A 51 0.11 -2.60 -18.05
C GLU A 51 -0.43 -1.82 -19.24
N ASP A 52 -0.14 -2.30 -20.45
CA ASP A 52 -0.61 -1.65 -21.70
C ASP A 52 -0.28 -0.15 -21.75
N ASP A 53 0.93 0.21 -21.30
CA ASP A 53 1.44 1.58 -21.22
C ASP A 53 0.65 2.49 -20.27
N GLU A 54 -0.20 1.92 -19.40
CA GLU A 54 -0.95 2.68 -18.40
C GLU A 54 -0.53 2.30 -17.00
N VAL A 55 -0.44 3.29 -16.10
CA VAL A 55 -0.22 3.04 -14.67
C VAL A 55 -1.52 2.48 -14.09
N VAL A 56 -1.45 1.26 -13.57
CA VAL A 56 -2.62 0.54 -13.03
C VAL A 56 -2.52 0.30 -11.52
N GLY A 57 -1.40 0.62 -10.91
CA GLY A 57 -1.21 0.51 -9.47
C GLY A 57 0.03 1.26 -9.04
N PHE A 58 0.12 1.54 -7.74
CA PHE A 58 1.28 2.22 -7.18
C PHE A 58 1.40 1.93 -5.69
N LEU A 59 2.58 2.17 -5.14
CA LEU A 59 2.78 2.30 -3.71
C LEU A 59 3.80 3.42 -3.45
N THR A 60 3.72 4.01 -2.25
CA THR A 60 4.73 4.91 -1.72
C THR A 60 5.26 4.32 -0.42
N TYR A 61 6.51 4.62 -0.10
CA TYR A 61 7.12 4.14 1.13
C TYR A 61 8.14 5.15 1.65
N VAL A 62 8.44 5.05 2.94
CA VAL A 62 9.42 5.91 3.60
C VAL A 62 10.33 5.05 4.49
N PRO A 63 11.62 5.38 4.60
CA PRO A 63 12.47 4.75 5.60
C PRO A 63 12.05 5.25 6.99
N ARG A 64 12.03 4.35 7.97
CA ARG A 64 11.77 4.71 9.37
C ARG A 64 13.03 4.62 10.22
N PHE A 65 13.74 3.52 10.05
CA PHE A 65 15.07 3.27 10.64
C PHE A 65 15.94 2.63 9.57
N ASP A 66 17.23 2.47 9.86
CA ASP A 66 18.15 1.85 8.88
C ASP A 66 17.67 0.48 8.42
N GLU A 67 17.02 -0.27 9.31
CA GLU A 67 16.57 -1.64 9.02
C GLU A 67 15.07 -1.75 8.71
N ALA A 68 14.33 -0.65 8.74
CA ALA A 68 12.86 -0.67 8.61
C ALA A 68 12.34 0.38 7.64
N ALA A 69 11.44 -0.02 6.76
CA ALA A 69 10.70 0.89 5.87
C ALA A 69 9.21 0.65 6.04
N GLU A 70 8.42 1.66 5.74
CA GLU A 70 6.96 1.59 5.85
C GLU A 70 6.30 1.97 4.54
N ILE A 71 5.38 1.13 4.07
CA ILE A 71 4.48 1.48 2.97
C ILE A 71 3.49 2.50 3.51
N THR A 72 3.47 3.69 2.92
CA THR A 72 2.57 4.77 3.36
C THR A 72 1.24 4.76 2.61
N TRP A 73 1.27 4.46 1.32
CA TRP A 73 0.06 4.36 0.49
C TRP A 73 0.24 3.26 -0.54
N MET A 74 -0.86 2.60 -0.88
CA MET A 74 -0.86 1.59 -1.91
C MET A 74 -2.27 1.45 -2.49
N ALA A 75 -2.37 1.40 -3.80
CA ALA A 75 -3.65 1.21 -4.47
C ALA A 75 -3.44 0.54 -5.83
N VAL A 76 -4.42 -0.26 -6.23
CA VAL A 76 -4.51 -0.87 -7.56
C VAL A 76 -5.83 -0.42 -8.17
N ARG A 77 -5.78 -0.01 -9.44
CA ARG A 77 -6.98 0.44 -10.16
C ARG A 77 -8.08 -0.60 -10.05
N ASN A 78 -9.31 -0.14 -9.82
CA ASN A 78 -10.43 -1.01 -9.48
C ASN A 78 -10.65 -2.13 -10.50
N ASP A 79 -10.51 -1.84 -11.80
CA ASP A 79 -10.70 -2.81 -12.88
C ASP A 79 -9.52 -3.75 -13.09
N ARG A 80 -8.45 -3.59 -12.31
CA ARG A 80 -7.23 -4.42 -12.39
C ARG A 80 -6.95 -5.20 -11.11
N ARG A 81 -7.88 -5.22 -10.19
CA ARG A 81 -7.72 -5.96 -8.93
C ARG A 81 -7.77 -7.47 -9.17
N ARG A 82 -7.16 -8.24 -8.26
CA ARG A 82 -7.10 -9.70 -8.27
C ARG A 82 -6.29 -10.28 -9.45
N ARG A 83 -5.36 -9.51 -9.99
CA ARG A 83 -4.47 -9.93 -11.09
C ARG A 83 -3.00 -10.04 -10.66
N GLY A 84 -2.73 -9.97 -9.35
CA GLY A 84 -1.37 -10.08 -8.84
C GLY A 84 -0.56 -8.80 -8.91
N ILE A 85 -1.17 -7.66 -9.25
CA ILE A 85 -0.46 -6.38 -9.38
C ILE A 85 0.07 -5.94 -8.01
N GLY A 86 -0.75 -6.02 -6.96
CA GLY A 86 -0.32 -5.68 -5.61
C GLY A 86 0.82 -6.57 -5.13
N HIS A 87 0.74 -7.86 -5.40
CA HIS A 87 1.81 -8.80 -5.08
C HIS A 87 3.11 -8.42 -5.79
N ALA A 88 3.04 -8.08 -7.07
CA ALA A 88 4.21 -7.67 -7.84
C ALA A 88 4.85 -6.42 -7.27
N LEU A 89 4.05 -5.43 -6.85
CA LEU A 89 4.56 -4.21 -6.22
C LEU A 89 5.28 -4.51 -4.92
N ILE A 90 4.69 -5.34 -4.05
CA ILE A 90 5.28 -5.72 -2.76
C ILE A 90 6.57 -6.51 -2.96
N GLU A 91 6.59 -7.46 -3.90
CA GLU A 91 7.79 -8.27 -4.16
C GLU A 91 8.94 -7.42 -4.69
N GLU A 92 8.67 -6.53 -5.65
CA GLU A 92 9.70 -5.65 -6.18
C GLU A 92 10.25 -4.72 -5.11
N LEU A 93 9.37 -4.12 -4.31
CA LEU A 93 9.81 -3.27 -3.20
C LEU A 93 10.67 -4.07 -2.22
N SER A 94 10.24 -5.28 -1.87
CA SER A 94 10.96 -6.13 -0.92
C SER A 94 12.36 -6.47 -1.42
N GLU A 95 12.51 -6.79 -2.70
CA GLU A 95 13.82 -7.09 -3.27
C GLU A 95 14.75 -5.88 -3.26
N ARG A 96 14.23 -4.71 -3.62
CA ARG A 96 15.01 -3.48 -3.61
C ARG A 96 15.48 -3.13 -2.19
N LEU A 97 14.57 -3.23 -1.23
CA LEU A 97 14.89 -2.93 0.16
C LEU A 97 15.88 -3.94 0.77
N ARG A 98 15.75 -5.23 0.45
CA ARG A 98 16.74 -6.24 0.88
C ARG A 98 18.13 -5.89 0.39
N ALA A 99 18.24 -5.48 -0.86
CA ALA A 99 19.53 -5.11 -1.46
C ALA A 99 20.15 -3.90 -0.75
N GLU A 100 19.35 -3.06 -0.13
CA GLU A 100 19.81 -1.90 0.65
C GLU A 100 20.05 -2.21 2.11
N GLY A 101 19.79 -3.44 2.57
CA GLY A 101 19.97 -3.85 3.95
C GLY A 101 18.75 -3.68 4.84
N THR A 102 17.61 -3.30 4.29
CA THR A 102 16.35 -3.23 5.03
C THR A 102 15.93 -4.64 5.44
N ARG A 103 15.51 -4.82 6.69
CA ARG A 103 15.18 -6.12 7.26
C ARG A 103 13.71 -6.35 7.51
N ILE A 104 12.93 -5.28 7.67
CA ILE A 104 11.49 -5.39 7.85
C ILE A 104 10.76 -4.33 7.04
N LEU A 105 9.60 -4.70 6.54
CA LEU A 105 8.67 -3.81 5.85
C LEU A 105 7.40 -3.73 6.69
N VAL A 106 6.93 -2.52 6.92
CA VAL A 106 5.79 -2.23 7.80
C VAL A 106 4.67 -1.61 6.99
N ALA A 107 3.43 -1.90 7.33
CA ALA A 107 2.26 -1.23 6.79
C ALA A 107 1.21 -1.09 7.90
N LEU A 108 0.36 -0.07 7.79
CA LEU A 108 -0.75 0.16 8.70
C LEU A 108 -2.06 0.02 7.94
N THR A 109 -3.06 -0.60 8.56
CA THR A 109 -4.43 -0.62 8.06
C THR A 109 -5.41 -0.64 9.23
N VAL A 110 -6.70 -0.65 8.95
CA VAL A 110 -7.72 -0.71 10.02
C VAL A 110 -7.66 -2.06 10.71
N SER A 111 -7.66 -2.03 12.04
CA SER A 111 -7.55 -3.22 12.88
C SER A 111 -8.85 -4.05 12.87
N PRO A 112 -8.76 -5.39 12.87
CA PRO A 112 -9.92 -6.23 13.06
C PRO A 112 -10.45 -6.21 14.51
N SER A 113 -9.67 -5.65 15.45
CA SER A 113 -10.05 -5.57 16.86
C SER A 113 -11.14 -4.54 17.14
N ASP A 114 -11.36 -3.62 16.21
CA ASP A 114 -12.34 -2.55 16.37
C ASP A 114 -13.20 -2.51 15.09
N PRO A 115 -14.04 -3.54 14.88
CA PRO A 115 -14.88 -3.60 13.69
C PRO A 115 -15.92 -2.50 13.73
N GLY A 116 -16.13 -1.85 12.59
CA GLY A 116 -17.20 -0.90 12.43
C GLY A 116 -18.57 -1.59 12.50
N PRO A 117 -19.65 -0.82 12.35
CA PRO A 117 -21.01 -1.36 12.46
C PRO A 117 -21.39 -2.35 11.35
N GLU A 118 -20.63 -2.39 10.25
CA GLU A 118 -20.89 -3.27 9.12
C GLU A 118 -20.16 -4.61 9.29
N PRO A 119 -20.74 -5.74 8.83
CA PRO A 119 -20.07 -7.05 8.89
C PRO A 119 -18.75 -7.09 8.15
N ASP A 120 -18.63 -6.34 7.06
CA ASP A 120 -17.38 -6.14 6.32
C ASP A 120 -17.00 -4.68 6.45
N ASP A 121 -15.91 -4.40 7.14
CA ASP A 121 -15.43 -3.05 7.35
C ASP A 121 -14.74 -2.44 6.13
N GLY A 122 -14.75 -3.15 4.98
CA GLY A 122 -14.06 -2.72 3.77
C GLY A 122 -12.56 -2.99 3.78
N TYR A 123 -12.02 -3.37 4.93
CA TYR A 123 -10.59 -3.60 5.10
C TYR A 123 -10.24 -5.07 5.33
N GLN A 124 -11.25 -5.95 5.42
CA GLN A 124 -11.01 -7.39 5.55
C GLN A 124 -10.20 -7.92 4.36
N SER A 125 -10.57 -7.52 3.15
CA SER A 125 -9.85 -7.91 1.93
C SER A 125 -8.44 -7.32 1.90
N THR A 126 -8.26 -6.09 2.42
CA THR A 126 -6.96 -5.45 2.53
C THR A 126 -6.04 -6.22 3.48
N ARG A 127 -6.55 -6.59 4.66
CA ARG A 127 -5.78 -7.40 5.61
C ARG A 127 -5.42 -8.76 5.04
N ALA A 128 -6.38 -9.42 4.36
CA ALA A 128 -6.15 -10.71 3.71
C ALA A 128 -5.09 -10.60 2.62
N PHE A 129 -5.11 -9.52 1.84
CA PHE A 129 -4.10 -9.26 0.83
C PHE A 129 -2.70 -9.17 1.45
N TYR A 130 -2.54 -8.35 2.50
CA TYR A 130 -1.23 -8.22 3.15
C TYR A 130 -0.75 -9.54 3.76
N ARG A 131 -1.64 -10.31 4.39
CA ARG A 131 -1.29 -11.64 4.90
C ARG A 131 -0.80 -12.56 3.78
N SER A 132 -1.44 -12.52 2.62
CA SER A 132 -1.04 -13.34 1.47
C SER A 132 0.33 -12.97 0.92
N THR A 133 0.82 -11.76 1.21
CA THR A 133 2.15 -11.30 0.80
C THR A 133 3.21 -11.47 1.90
N GLY A 134 2.87 -12.15 3.00
CA GLY A 134 3.83 -12.47 4.06
C GLY A 134 3.84 -11.52 5.24
N PHE A 135 2.90 -10.59 5.31
CA PHE A 135 2.74 -9.74 6.49
C PHE A 135 2.02 -10.47 7.60
N VAL A 136 2.41 -10.18 8.83
CA VAL A 136 1.69 -10.62 10.03
C VAL A 136 1.23 -9.40 10.79
N LEU A 137 0.08 -9.51 11.48
CA LEU A 137 -0.41 -8.45 12.35
C LEU A 137 0.39 -8.47 13.64
N ALA A 138 0.99 -7.34 14.00
CA ALA A 138 1.89 -7.25 15.13
C ALA A 138 1.23 -6.63 16.38
N ARG A 139 0.55 -5.51 16.22
CA ARG A 139 -0.11 -4.84 17.36
C ARG A 139 -1.08 -3.79 16.88
N ASP A 140 -2.07 -3.49 17.73
CA ASP A 140 -2.96 -2.36 17.50
C ASP A 140 -2.29 -1.05 17.92
N LEU A 141 -2.60 0.01 17.17
CA LEU A 141 -2.26 1.39 17.51
C LEU A 141 -3.55 2.16 17.71
N ARG A 142 -3.84 2.52 18.95
CA ARG A 142 -4.98 3.37 19.27
C ARG A 142 -4.55 4.82 19.15
N ASN A 143 -5.47 5.68 18.74
CA ASN A 143 -5.25 7.12 18.60
C ASN A 143 -4.29 7.52 17.47
N GLU A 144 -3.94 6.61 16.58
CA GLU A 144 -3.19 6.94 15.36
C GLU A 144 -4.08 7.69 14.38
N TRP A 145 -5.33 7.26 14.27
CA TRP A 145 -6.35 7.88 13.43
C TRP A 145 -7.54 8.29 14.29
N GLU A 146 -8.26 9.33 13.88
CA GLU A 146 -9.38 9.86 14.66
C GLU A 146 -10.55 8.88 14.81
N SER A 147 -10.84 8.10 13.76
CA SER A 147 -12.05 7.28 13.70
C SER A 147 -11.83 5.78 13.88
N ASP A 148 -10.63 5.29 13.67
CA ASP A 148 -10.35 3.86 13.63
C ASP A 148 -9.07 3.49 14.37
N THR A 149 -9.08 2.30 14.96
CA THR A 149 -7.85 1.70 15.49
C THR A 149 -7.03 1.16 14.32
N ALA A 150 -5.75 1.51 14.26
CA ALA A 150 -4.84 0.95 13.27
C ALA A 150 -4.22 -0.34 13.79
N VAL A 151 -3.82 -1.22 12.87
CA VAL A 151 -2.98 -2.36 13.20
C VAL A 151 -1.66 -2.24 12.44
N VAL A 152 -0.55 -2.50 13.15
CA VAL A 152 0.76 -2.58 12.55
C VAL A 152 0.93 -3.97 11.95
N MET A 153 1.25 -4.03 10.67
CA MET A 153 1.58 -5.27 9.97
C MET A 153 3.04 -5.26 9.61
N VAL A 154 3.70 -6.40 9.74
CA VAL A 154 5.14 -6.51 9.52
C VAL A 154 5.44 -7.68 8.60
N ARG A 155 6.30 -7.45 7.61
CA ARG A 155 6.84 -8.49 6.73
C ARG A 155 8.36 -8.55 6.95
N PRO A 156 8.90 -9.69 7.41
CA PRO A 156 10.34 -9.88 7.45
C PRO A 156 10.91 -9.91 6.02
N LEU A 157 12.04 -9.23 5.82
CA LEU A 157 12.75 -9.20 4.54
C LEU A 157 14.05 -9.99 4.57
N THR A 158 14.24 -10.81 5.57
CA THR A 158 15.42 -11.66 5.68
C THR A 158 15.35 -12.82 4.68
N ALA A 159 16.50 -13.18 4.17
CA ALA A 159 16.63 -14.28 3.24
C ALA A 159 16.26 -15.62 3.89
#